data_4db9ad575dcb4fc002f22fed4dc2ce5b
#
_entry.id   4db9ad575dcb4fc002f22fed4dc2ce5b
#
_cell.length_a   1.000
_cell.length_b   1.000
_cell.length_c   1.000
_cell.angle_alpha   90.00
_cell.angle_beta   90.00
_cell.angle_gamma   90.00
#
_symmetry.space_group_name_H-M   'P 1'
#
loop_
_entity.id
_entity.type
_entity.pdbx_description
1 polymer ?
#
loop_
_entity_poly.entity_id
_entity_poly.type
_entity_poly.pdbx_seq_one_letter_code
_entity_poly.pdbx_strand_id
1 'polypeptide(L)'
;SARSGVSDIHLEPRQEEYKVRVRRDGVMQSYVSMPRSAGIKLTACLKNMANMDIAERRASQDGKIRRSFENQIMEFRCATAPGKFGEKMVMRFLNSNDDMLSLDVLISNEHVRDDFRKIIEEANGIIIVSGPTGSGKSTTLASALREKDTGELNIVTAEDPIEYDLGGNIQQFPVIRAKGQSFANLLRTFLRQDPDVILIGETR
;
A
#
# COMPACT_ATOMS: atom_id res chain seq x y z
N SER A 1 8.41 8.43 -13.05
CA SER A 1 7.71 8.84 -11.81
C SER A 1 8.18 8.09 -10.57
N ALA A 2 8.46 6.78 -10.64
CA ALA A 2 9.01 6.03 -9.51
C ALA A 2 10.37 6.61 -9.04
N ARG A 3 11.19 7.13 -9.95
CA ARG A 3 12.46 7.80 -9.65
C ARG A 3 12.32 9.25 -9.17
N SER A 4 11.09 9.79 -9.07
CA SER A 4 10.86 11.22 -8.83
C SER A 4 10.31 11.57 -7.45
N GLY A 5 10.25 10.63 -6.50
CA GLY A 5 9.73 10.88 -5.14
C GLY A 5 8.23 11.20 -5.07
N VAL A 6 7.47 10.86 -6.11
CA VAL A 6 6.01 11.11 -6.16
C VAL A 6 5.29 9.95 -5.48
N SER A 7 4.54 10.26 -4.42
CA SER A 7 3.72 9.29 -3.66
C SER A 7 2.27 9.23 -4.14
N ASP A 8 1.68 10.36 -4.51
CA ASP A 8 0.27 10.42 -4.88
C ASP A 8 0.07 11.31 -6.13
N ILE A 9 -0.89 10.93 -6.97
CA ILE A 9 -1.37 11.68 -8.12
C ILE A 9 -2.85 11.99 -7.91
N HIS A 10 -3.21 13.27 -7.97
CA HIS A 10 -4.56 13.77 -7.79
C HIS A 10 -5.10 14.33 -9.11
N LEU A 11 -6.22 13.79 -9.59
CA LEU A 11 -7.00 14.37 -10.67
C LEU A 11 -8.18 15.13 -10.05
N GLU A 12 -8.17 16.44 -10.17
CA GLU A 12 -9.12 17.33 -9.50
C GLU A 12 -9.96 18.08 -10.52
N PRO A 13 -11.28 17.78 -10.65
CA PRO A 13 -12.17 18.57 -11.47
C PRO A 13 -12.35 19.97 -10.86
N ARG A 14 -12.25 20.98 -11.70
CA ARG A 14 -12.55 22.38 -11.41
C ARG A 14 -13.71 22.85 -12.32
N GLN A 15 -14.12 24.08 -12.16
CA GLN A 15 -15.23 24.62 -12.94
C GLN A 15 -14.95 24.58 -14.45
N GLU A 16 -13.78 25.02 -14.88
CA GLU A 16 -13.41 25.15 -16.31
C GLU A 16 -12.40 24.11 -16.78
N GLU A 17 -11.65 23.49 -15.87
CA GLU A 17 -10.53 22.60 -16.17
C GLU A 17 -10.49 21.37 -15.25
N TYR A 18 -9.66 20.41 -15.62
CA TYR A 18 -9.14 19.40 -14.70
C TYR A 18 -7.70 19.73 -14.35
N LYS A 19 -7.39 19.73 -13.05
CA LYS A 19 -6.04 19.95 -12.56
C LYS A 19 -5.44 18.66 -12.06
N VAL A 20 -4.26 18.32 -12.56
CA VAL A 20 -3.45 17.22 -12.04
C VAL A 20 -2.43 17.81 -11.08
N ARG A 21 -2.43 17.28 -9.87
CA ARG A 21 -1.46 17.62 -8.83
C ARG A 21 -0.76 16.34 -8.38
N VAL A 22 0.48 16.48 -7.99
CA VAL A 22 1.27 15.36 -7.45
C VAL A 22 1.73 15.70 -6.03
N ARG A 23 1.79 14.70 -5.18
CA ARG A 23 2.47 14.82 -3.90
C ARG A 23 3.89 14.31 -4.07
N ARG A 24 4.85 15.19 -3.87
CA ARG A 24 6.27 14.86 -3.92
C ARG A 24 6.91 15.22 -2.58
N ASP A 25 7.59 14.29 -1.95
CA ASP A 25 8.26 14.48 -0.66
C ASP A 25 7.33 15.14 0.38
N GLY A 26 6.07 14.67 0.45
CA GLY A 26 5.04 15.18 1.32
C GLY A 26 4.34 16.46 0.86
N VAL A 27 4.87 17.19 -0.15
CA VAL A 27 4.34 18.48 -0.60
C VAL A 27 3.50 18.35 -1.88
N MET A 28 2.32 18.97 -1.89
CA MET A 28 1.43 19.02 -3.06
C MET A 28 1.92 20.05 -4.09
N GLN A 29 2.16 19.59 -5.32
CA GLN A 29 2.62 20.42 -6.44
C GLN A 29 1.64 20.33 -7.61
N SER A 30 1.44 21.43 -8.33
CA SER A 30 0.70 21.42 -9.60
C SER A 30 1.58 20.81 -10.68
N TYR A 31 1.01 19.87 -11.44
CA TYR A 31 1.73 19.18 -12.52
C TYR A 31 1.26 19.65 -13.90
N VAL A 32 -0.03 19.56 -14.17
CA VAL A 32 -0.63 19.99 -15.44
C VAL A 32 -2.10 20.32 -15.26
N SER A 33 -2.62 21.26 -16.06
CA SER A 33 -4.05 21.47 -16.26
C SER A 33 -4.44 21.03 -17.66
N MET A 34 -5.67 20.57 -17.81
CA MET A 34 -6.22 20.13 -19.07
C MET A 34 -7.69 20.55 -19.23
N PRO A 35 -8.21 20.65 -20.46
CA PRO A 35 -9.63 20.90 -20.70
C PRO A 35 -10.52 19.87 -19.98
N ARG A 36 -11.66 20.30 -19.50
CA ARG A 36 -12.59 19.47 -18.73
C ARG A 36 -12.95 18.18 -19.46
N SER A 37 -13.19 18.23 -20.78
CA SER A 37 -13.50 17.07 -21.62
C SER A 37 -12.38 16.02 -21.63
N ALA A 38 -11.11 16.46 -21.63
CA ALA A 38 -9.96 15.58 -21.57
C ALA A 38 -9.84 14.92 -20.17
N GLY A 39 -10.05 15.69 -19.09
CA GLY A 39 -10.02 15.18 -17.73
C GLY A 39 -11.10 14.12 -17.46
N ILE A 40 -12.32 14.32 -17.97
CA ILE A 40 -13.40 13.32 -17.87
C ILE A 40 -13.01 12.01 -18.57
N LYS A 41 -12.46 12.10 -19.78
CA LYS A 41 -12.00 10.91 -20.54
C LYS A 41 -10.85 10.20 -19.82
N LEU A 42 -9.91 10.95 -19.27
CA LEU A 42 -8.80 10.40 -18.50
C LEU A 42 -9.30 9.66 -17.24
N THR A 43 -10.22 10.27 -16.48
CA THR A 43 -10.83 9.64 -15.31
C THR A 43 -11.53 8.34 -15.68
N ALA A 44 -12.33 8.33 -16.76
CA ALA A 44 -13.01 7.13 -17.24
C ALA A 44 -12.02 6.02 -17.64
N CYS A 45 -10.93 6.37 -18.32
CA CYS A 45 -9.87 5.44 -18.69
C CYS A 45 -9.22 4.81 -17.44
N LEU A 46 -8.88 5.64 -16.45
CA LEU A 46 -8.26 5.18 -15.20
C LEU A 46 -9.22 4.33 -14.37
N LYS A 47 -10.52 4.66 -14.34
CA LYS A 47 -11.55 3.81 -13.70
C LYS A 47 -11.61 2.42 -14.35
N ASN A 48 -11.61 2.36 -15.68
CA ASN A 48 -11.55 1.09 -16.40
C ASN A 48 -10.29 0.29 -16.05
N MET A 49 -9.13 0.94 -16.01
CA MET A 49 -7.86 0.29 -15.64
C MET A 49 -7.85 -0.21 -14.19
N ALA A 50 -8.62 0.44 -13.31
CA ALA A 50 -8.73 0.11 -11.90
C ALA A 50 -9.87 -0.88 -11.59
N ASN A 51 -10.55 -1.42 -12.62
CA ASN A 51 -11.75 -2.27 -12.50
C ASN A 51 -12.90 -1.62 -11.71
N MET A 52 -13.06 -0.29 -11.88
CA MET A 52 -14.18 0.47 -11.31
C MET A 52 -15.31 0.61 -12.34
N ASP A 53 -16.52 0.82 -11.87
CA ASP A 53 -17.67 1.13 -12.74
C ASP A 53 -17.53 2.55 -13.32
N ILE A 54 -17.41 2.63 -14.64
CA ILE A 54 -17.26 3.90 -15.39
C ILE A 54 -18.56 4.70 -15.38
N ALA A 55 -19.72 4.02 -15.34
CA ALA A 55 -21.03 4.65 -15.39
C ALA A 55 -21.41 5.27 -14.03
N GLU A 56 -21.01 4.65 -12.92
CA GLU A 56 -21.28 5.16 -11.58
C GLU A 56 -20.38 6.35 -11.28
N ARG A 57 -20.98 7.51 -10.98
CA ARG A 57 -20.29 8.79 -10.71
C ARG A 57 -20.74 9.46 -9.42
N ARG A 58 -21.69 8.84 -8.70
CA ARG A 58 -22.31 9.40 -7.49
C ARG A 58 -21.83 8.74 -6.21
N ALA A 59 -21.23 7.55 -6.32
CA ALA A 59 -20.64 6.82 -5.22
C ALA A 59 -19.13 6.84 -5.30
N SER A 60 -18.46 6.80 -4.13
CA SER A 60 -17.03 6.60 -4.06
C SER A 60 -16.69 5.17 -4.43
N GLN A 61 -15.58 4.98 -5.13
CA GLN A 61 -15.09 3.67 -5.56
C GLN A 61 -13.61 3.54 -5.28
N ASP A 62 -13.19 2.33 -4.96
CA ASP A 62 -11.80 1.95 -4.78
C ASP A 62 -11.40 0.89 -5.82
N GLY A 63 -10.14 0.92 -6.25
CA GLY A 63 -9.59 -0.05 -7.19
C GLY A 63 -8.07 -0.05 -7.21
N LYS A 64 -7.51 -0.95 -8.01
CA LYS A 64 -6.06 -1.06 -8.19
C LYS A 64 -5.70 -1.04 -9.68
N ILE A 65 -4.61 -0.35 -10.02
CA ILE A 65 -4.00 -0.41 -11.35
C ILE A 65 -2.64 -1.07 -11.19
N ARG A 66 -2.40 -2.15 -11.94
CA ARG A 66 -1.10 -2.81 -12.04
C ARG A 66 -0.62 -2.75 -13.49
N ARG A 67 0.56 -2.19 -13.73
CA ARG A 67 1.15 -2.05 -15.07
C ARG A 67 2.66 -2.26 -15.02
N SER A 68 3.19 -2.90 -16.07
CA SER A 68 4.63 -2.99 -16.30
C SER A 68 5.09 -1.76 -17.08
N PHE A 69 6.15 -1.11 -16.62
CA PHE A 69 6.82 -0.02 -17.29
C PHE A 69 8.33 -0.16 -17.10
N GLU A 70 9.10 -0.17 -18.19
CA GLU A 70 10.57 -0.34 -18.16
C GLU A 70 11.02 -1.56 -17.32
N ASN A 71 10.36 -2.71 -17.48
CA ASN A 71 10.57 -3.95 -16.74
C ASN A 71 10.33 -3.86 -15.21
N GLN A 72 9.69 -2.79 -14.74
CA GLN A 72 9.24 -2.65 -13.35
C GLN A 72 7.72 -2.73 -13.29
N ILE A 73 7.22 -3.49 -12.34
CA ILE A 73 5.78 -3.53 -12.05
C ILE A 73 5.45 -2.31 -11.19
N MET A 74 4.53 -1.48 -11.69
CA MET A 74 4.00 -0.35 -10.95
C MET A 74 2.57 -0.65 -10.53
N GLU A 75 2.30 -0.50 -9.25
CA GLU A 75 0.96 -0.61 -8.69
C GLU A 75 0.47 0.73 -8.14
N PHE A 76 -0.81 1.01 -8.36
CA PHE A 76 -1.48 2.18 -7.80
C PHE A 76 -2.76 1.74 -7.12
N ARG A 77 -2.96 2.16 -5.88
CA ARG A 77 -4.27 2.18 -5.26
C ARG A 77 -5.01 3.42 -5.73
N CYS A 78 -6.18 3.24 -6.30
CA CYS A 78 -7.01 4.30 -6.84
C CYS A 78 -8.27 4.46 -5.99
N ALA A 79 -8.64 5.69 -5.68
CA ALA A 79 -9.90 6.02 -5.04
C ALA A 79 -10.58 7.16 -5.80
N THR A 80 -11.89 7.03 -6.05
CA THR A 80 -12.70 8.11 -6.60
C THR A 80 -13.74 8.58 -5.59
N ALA A 81 -14.05 9.87 -5.64
CA ALA A 81 -15.13 10.44 -4.85
C ALA A 81 -15.86 11.53 -5.65
N PRO A 82 -17.21 11.59 -5.57
CA PRO A 82 -17.99 12.66 -6.20
C PRO A 82 -17.68 14.00 -5.53
N GLY A 83 -17.39 15.00 -6.34
CA GLY A 83 -17.15 16.38 -5.90
C GLY A 83 -18.07 17.36 -6.62
N LYS A 84 -18.07 18.62 -6.19
CA LYS A 84 -18.94 19.71 -6.74
C LYS A 84 -18.83 19.84 -8.26
N PHE A 85 -17.63 19.64 -8.82
CA PHE A 85 -17.36 19.85 -10.25
C PHE A 85 -17.16 18.54 -11.03
N GLY A 86 -17.34 17.38 -10.40
CA GLY A 86 -17.17 16.04 -10.99
C GLY A 86 -16.41 15.10 -10.05
N GLU A 87 -16.07 13.92 -10.54
CA GLU A 87 -15.32 12.95 -9.75
C GLU A 87 -13.85 13.37 -9.61
N LYS A 88 -13.41 13.47 -8.36
CA LYS A 88 -11.98 13.53 -8.01
C LYS A 88 -11.45 12.11 -7.96
N MET A 89 -10.26 11.88 -8.53
CA MET A 89 -9.51 10.63 -8.39
C MET A 89 -8.17 10.88 -7.72
N VAL A 90 -7.83 9.99 -6.81
CA VAL A 90 -6.50 9.94 -6.20
C VAL A 90 -5.88 8.59 -6.49
N MET A 91 -4.66 8.59 -6.98
CA MET A 91 -3.87 7.38 -7.22
C MET A 91 -2.64 7.44 -6.33
N ARG A 92 -2.55 6.52 -5.37
CA ARG A 92 -1.37 6.34 -4.52
C ARG A 92 -0.46 5.30 -5.14
N PHE A 93 0.79 5.65 -5.31
CA PHE A 93 1.80 4.71 -5.79
C PHE A 93 2.13 3.71 -4.68
N LEU A 94 1.94 2.42 -4.97
CA LEU A 94 2.37 1.33 -4.12
C LEU A 94 3.75 0.89 -4.64
N ASN A 95 4.77 1.17 -3.86
CA ASN A 95 6.15 0.89 -4.27
C ASN A 95 6.39 -0.62 -4.16
N SER A 96 6.53 -1.30 -5.30
CA SER A 96 6.91 -2.71 -5.38
C SER A 96 8.44 -2.88 -5.55
N ASN A 97 9.24 -1.92 -5.07
CA ASN A 97 10.69 -2.06 -5.12
C ASN A 97 11.13 -3.07 -4.05
N ASP A 98 11.43 -4.29 -4.48
CA ASP A 98 12.00 -5.35 -3.64
C ASP A 98 13.27 -4.88 -2.92
N ASP A 99 14.08 -4.03 -3.57
CA ASP A 99 15.30 -3.45 -2.97
C ASP A 99 15.02 -2.53 -1.78
N MET A 100 13.85 -1.89 -1.71
CA MET A 100 13.48 -1.00 -0.58
C MET A 100 13.02 -1.78 0.67
N LEU A 101 12.76 -3.07 0.55
CA LEU A 101 12.36 -3.94 1.65
C LEU A 101 13.53 -4.71 2.26
N SER A 102 14.78 -4.32 1.99
CA SER A 102 15.93 -4.87 2.68
C SER A 102 16.20 -4.14 3.99
N LEU A 103 16.41 -4.86 5.07
CA LEU A 103 16.84 -4.29 6.35
C LEU A 103 18.17 -3.53 6.23
N ASP A 104 19.04 -3.92 5.30
CA ASP A 104 20.31 -3.25 5.03
C ASP A 104 20.12 -1.82 4.52
N VAL A 105 19.04 -1.57 3.78
CA VAL A 105 18.70 -0.24 3.30
C VAL A 105 17.95 0.57 4.37
N LEU A 106 17.08 -0.08 5.14
CA LEU A 106 16.21 0.59 6.12
C LEU A 106 16.93 0.96 7.40
N ILE A 107 17.87 0.15 7.86
CA ILE A 107 18.62 0.34 9.11
C ILE A 107 20.08 0.59 8.78
N SER A 108 20.45 1.87 8.70
CA SER A 108 21.82 2.29 8.35
C SER A 108 22.87 1.97 9.42
N ASN A 109 22.45 1.85 10.69
CA ASN A 109 23.34 1.46 11.78
C ASN A 109 23.48 -0.07 11.83
N GLU A 110 24.67 -0.57 11.55
CA GLU A 110 24.96 -2.00 11.44
C GLU A 110 24.71 -2.76 12.76
N HIS A 111 25.11 -2.22 13.89
CA HIS A 111 24.87 -2.86 15.19
C HIS A 111 23.39 -2.99 15.51
N VAL A 112 22.59 -1.94 15.25
CA VAL A 112 21.14 -1.95 15.47
C VAL A 112 20.48 -2.95 14.53
N ARG A 113 20.93 -3.03 13.29
CA ARG A 113 20.43 -3.98 12.31
C ARG A 113 20.71 -5.42 12.71
N ASP A 114 21.93 -5.72 13.13
CA ASP A 114 22.33 -7.06 13.55
C ASP A 114 21.58 -7.50 14.82
N ASP A 115 21.39 -6.59 15.77
CA ASP A 115 20.60 -6.86 16.96
C ASP A 115 19.11 -7.08 16.61
N PHE A 116 18.57 -6.33 15.64
CA PHE A 116 17.20 -6.55 15.16
C PHE A 116 17.06 -7.91 14.47
N ARG A 117 18.04 -8.34 13.67
CA ARG A 117 18.06 -9.68 13.06
C ARG A 117 18.06 -10.79 14.12
N LYS A 118 18.86 -10.66 15.18
CA LYS A 118 18.84 -11.62 16.30
C LYS A 118 17.47 -11.72 16.95
N ILE A 119 16.79 -10.56 17.16
CA ILE A 119 15.43 -10.52 17.72
C ILE A 119 14.42 -11.22 16.79
N ILE A 120 14.52 -11.04 15.47
CA ILE A 120 13.66 -11.69 14.49
C ILE A 120 13.89 -13.21 14.49
N GLU A 121 15.10 -13.67 14.71
CA GLU A 121 15.47 -15.10 14.71
C GLU A 121 14.98 -15.85 15.94
N GLU A 122 14.65 -15.16 17.04
CA GLU A 122 14.16 -15.80 18.26
C GLU A 122 12.93 -16.70 17.99
N ALA A 123 12.92 -17.87 18.63
CA ALA A 123 11.89 -18.88 18.41
C ALA A 123 10.48 -18.46 18.89
N ASN A 124 10.42 -17.56 19.86
CA ASN A 124 9.16 -17.05 20.41
C ASN A 124 9.34 -15.66 21.03
N GLY A 125 8.28 -14.87 21.00
CA GLY A 125 8.30 -13.50 21.53
C GLY A 125 7.27 -12.62 20.83
N ILE A 126 7.26 -11.34 21.20
CA ILE A 126 6.44 -10.31 20.56
C ILE A 126 7.34 -9.13 20.21
N ILE A 127 7.28 -8.71 18.96
CA ILE A 127 7.96 -7.50 18.46
C ILE A 127 6.91 -6.42 18.27
N ILE A 128 7.09 -5.27 18.92
CA ILE A 128 6.20 -4.11 18.79
C ILE A 128 6.94 -2.99 18.09
N VAL A 129 6.41 -2.55 16.95
CA VAL A 129 6.96 -1.41 16.20
C VAL A 129 6.02 -0.21 16.35
N SER A 130 6.51 0.86 16.96
CA SER A 130 5.75 2.07 17.24
C SER A 130 6.38 3.30 16.59
N GLY A 131 5.54 4.28 16.25
CA GLY A 131 5.98 5.54 15.67
C GLY A 131 4.85 6.27 14.93
N PRO A 132 5.06 7.53 14.51
CA PRO A 132 4.06 8.31 13.76
C PRO A 132 3.79 7.73 12.37
N THR A 133 2.73 8.21 11.72
CA THR A 133 2.42 7.86 10.32
C THR A 133 3.59 8.26 9.41
N GLY A 134 3.98 7.36 8.51
CA GLY A 134 5.08 7.58 7.57
C GLY A 134 6.49 7.37 8.15
N SER A 135 6.63 6.87 9.39
CA SER A 135 7.94 6.57 9.99
C SER A 135 8.59 5.27 9.52
N GLY A 136 7.95 4.53 8.62
CA GLY A 136 8.48 3.27 8.08
C GLY A 136 8.10 2.01 8.85
N LYS A 137 7.12 2.05 9.77
CA LYS A 137 6.68 0.87 10.54
C LYS A 137 6.33 -0.33 9.66
N SER A 138 5.41 -0.13 8.71
CA SER A 138 4.96 -1.19 7.78
C SER A 138 6.11 -1.70 6.92
N THR A 139 6.99 -0.79 6.48
CA THR A 139 8.18 -1.14 5.69
C THR A 139 9.15 -2.01 6.49
N THR A 140 9.41 -1.65 7.75
CA THR A 140 10.30 -2.41 8.63
C THR A 140 9.75 -3.81 8.93
N LEU A 141 8.44 -3.92 9.22
CA LEU A 141 7.76 -5.20 9.44
C LEU A 141 7.76 -6.07 8.19
N ALA A 142 7.47 -5.49 7.02
CA ALA A 142 7.51 -6.19 5.74
C ALA A 142 8.91 -6.74 5.43
N SER A 143 9.96 -5.95 5.68
CA SER A 143 11.35 -6.37 5.52
C SER A 143 11.73 -7.51 6.47
N ALA A 144 11.31 -7.41 7.74
CA ALA A 144 11.55 -8.44 8.74
C ALA A 144 10.89 -9.78 8.35
N LEU A 145 9.65 -9.74 7.86
CA LEU A 145 8.96 -10.94 7.40
C LEU A 145 9.61 -11.56 6.17
N ARG A 146 10.10 -10.75 5.23
CA ARG A 146 10.83 -11.26 4.07
C ARG A 146 12.14 -11.93 4.43
N GLU A 147 12.91 -11.39 5.37
CA GLU A 147 14.12 -12.05 5.88
C GLU A 147 13.80 -13.35 6.64
N LYS A 148 12.65 -13.40 7.32
CA LYS A 148 12.18 -14.59 8.04
C LYS A 148 11.63 -15.68 7.11
N ASP A 149 11.20 -15.36 5.89
CA ASP A 149 10.64 -16.30 4.92
C ASP A 149 11.73 -17.18 4.30
N THR A 150 12.10 -18.23 5.00
CA THR A 150 13.02 -19.29 4.52
C THR A 150 12.32 -20.36 3.70
N GLY A 151 10.99 -20.32 3.58
CA GLY A 151 10.19 -21.37 2.96
C GLY A 151 9.81 -22.51 3.90
N GLU A 152 10.32 -22.52 5.13
CA GLU A 152 10.07 -23.56 6.14
C GLU A 152 9.02 -23.14 7.17
N LEU A 153 8.66 -21.86 7.20
CA LEU A 153 7.78 -21.26 8.19
C LEU A 153 6.41 -20.93 7.60
N ASN A 154 5.36 -21.17 8.39
CA ASN A 154 4.01 -20.72 8.10
C ASN A 154 3.84 -19.26 8.60
N ILE A 155 3.97 -18.30 7.70
CA ILE A 155 3.90 -16.87 7.99
C ILE A 155 2.55 -16.33 7.51
N VAL A 156 1.78 -15.74 8.43
CA VAL A 156 0.47 -15.16 8.12
C VAL A 156 0.40 -13.70 8.58
N THR A 157 -0.29 -12.86 7.81
CA THR A 157 -0.47 -11.45 8.15
C THR A 157 -1.94 -11.05 8.15
N ALA A 158 -2.34 -10.13 9.04
CA ALA A 158 -3.61 -9.43 9.00
C ALA A 158 -3.33 -7.93 8.82
N GLU A 159 -3.87 -7.33 7.75
CA GLU A 159 -3.53 -5.95 7.35
C GLU A 159 -4.77 -5.14 6.93
N ASP A 160 -4.75 -3.82 7.16
CA ASP A 160 -5.86 -2.91 6.80
C ASP A 160 -5.34 -1.56 6.26
N PRO A 161 -5.05 -1.49 4.96
CA PRO A 161 -4.99 -2.55 3.95
C PRO A 161 -3.60 -3.19 3.85
N ILE A 162 -3.45 -4.21 2.97
CA ILE A 162 -2.14 -4.73 2.54
C ILE A 162 -1.42 -3.61 1.78
N GLU A 163 -0.27 -3.16 2.30
CA GLU A 163 0.55 -2.08 1.71
C GLU A 163 1.61 -2.60 0.74
N TYR A 164 2.20 -3.75 1.05
CA TYR A 164 3.25 -4.40 0.26
C TYR A 164 2.82 -5.80 -0.15
N ASP A 165 3.10 -6.19 -1.38
CA ASP A 165 3.03 -7.58 -1.81
C ASP A 165 4.34 -8.27 -1.35
N LEU A 166 4.26 -9.09 -0.33
CA LEU A 166 5.43 -9.75 0.25
C LEU A 166 5.89 -10.94 -0.59
N GLY A 167 4.96 -11.54 -1.35
CA GLY A 167 5.28 -12.72 -2.17
C GLY A 167 5.72 -13.92 -1.33
N GLY A 168 6.49 -14.82 -1.97
CA GLY A 168 7.07 -15.98 -1.28
C GLY A 168 6.02 -16.92 -0.69
N ASN A 169 6.27 -17.38 0.54
CA ASN A 169 5.37 -18.25 1.30
C ASN A 169 4.50 -17.49 2.32
N ILE A 170 4.53 -16.16 2.29
CA ILE A 170 3.78 -15.31 3.24
C ILE A 170 2.33 -15.20 2.80
N GLN A 171 1.40 -15.62 3.66
CA GLN A 171 -0.03 -15.54 3.42
C GLN A 171 -0.59 -14.23 4.00
N GLN A 172 -1.01 -13.31 3.13
CA GLN A 172 -1.50 -11.99 3.51
C GLN A 172 -3.02 -11.92 3.49
N PHE A 173 -3.64 -11.55 4.61
CA PHE A 173 -5.08 -11.47 4.78
C PHE A 173 -5.54 -10.03 5.00
N PRO A 174 -6.33 -9.44 4.08
CA PRO A 174 -6.88 -8.11 4.30
C PRO A 174 -8.00 -8.15 5.33
N VAL A 175 -8.06 -7.15 6.18
CA VAL A 175 -9.22 -6.88 7.04
C VAL A 175 -10.39 -6.42 6.18
N ILE A 176 -11.55 -7.09 6.30
CA ILE A 176 -12.79 -6.74 5.58
C ILE A 176 -13.91 -6.60 6.60
N ARG A 177 -14.01 -5.43 7.20
CA ARG A 177 -14.97 -5.16 8.31
C ARG A 177 -16.42 -5.45 7.92
N ALA A 178 -16.80 -5.16 6.67
CA ALA A 178 -18.14 -5.45 6.14
C ALA A 178 -18.49 -6.94 6.13
N LYS A 179 -17.50 -7.82 6.14
CA LYS A 179 -17.66 -9.29 6.21
C LYS A 179 -17.36 -9.86 7.61
N GLY A 180 -17.22 -9.01 8.63
CA GLY A 180 -16.84 -9.42 9.97
C GLY A 180 -15.37 -9.88 10.12
N GLN A 181 -14.55 -9.71 9.10
CA GLN A 181 -13.14 -10.08 9.09
C GLN A 181 -12.31 -8.95 9.72
N SER A 182 -12.30 -8.91 11.04
CA SER A 182 -11.52 -7.98 11.86
C SER A 182 -10.15 -8.57 12.23
N PHE A 183 -9.21 -7.74 12.68
CA PHE A 183 -7.92 -8.20 13.22
C PHE A 183 -8.10 -9.30 14.29
N ALA A 184 -9.03 -9.10 15.24
CA ALA A 184 -9.28 -10.07 16.31
C ALA A 184 -9.83 -11.40 15.77
N ASN A 185 -10.70 -11.38 14.75
CA ASN A 185 -11.25 -12.59 14.15
C ASN A 185 -10.20 -13.31 13.30
N LEU A 186 -9.38 -12.57 12.56
CA LEU A 186 -8.25 -13.15 11.82
C LEU A 186 -7.25 -13.80 12.77
N LEU A 187 -6.86 -13.13 13.86
CA LEU A 187 -5.94 -13.68 14.84
C LEU A 187 -6.47 -15.00 15.43
N ARG A 188 -7.76 -15.05 15.85
CA ARG A 188 -8.37 -16.30 16.33
C ARG A 188 -8.36 -17.41 15.28
N THR A 189 -8.46 -17.04 14.01
CA THR A 189 -8.40 -18.00 12.90
C THR A 189 -6.99 -18.50 12.71
N PHE A 190 -6.00 -17.62 12.72
CA PHE A 190 -4.59 -17.96 12.57
C PHE A 190 -4.11 -18.94 13.63
N LEU A 191 -4.49 -18.75 14.90
CA LEU A 191 -4.15 -19.66 16.01
C LEU A 191 -4.63 -21.12 15.81
N ARG A 192 -5.47 -21.37 14.80
CA ARG A 192 -5.93 -22.72 14.43
C ARG A 192 -5.34 -23.19 13.08
N GLN A 193 -4.44 -22.42 12.50
CA GLN A 193 -3.82 -22.71 11.19
C GLN A 193 -2.33 -23.01 11.32
N ASP A 194 -1.87 -23.40 12.52
CA ASP A 194 -0.50 -23.76 12.81
C ASP A 194 0.53 -22.71 12.35
N PRO A 195 0.40 -21.46 12.78
CA PRO A 195 1.29 -20.39 12.35
C PRO A 195 2.59 -20.40 13.16
N ASP A 196 3.72 -20.21 12.50
CA ASP A 196 5.02 -19.96 13.14
C ASP A 196 5.21 -18.46 13.40
N VAL A 197 4.72 -17.62 12.47
CA VAL A 197 4.82 -16.16 12.57
C VAL A 197 3.49 -15.51 12.22
N ILE A 198 3.04 -14.59 13.07
CA ILE A 198 1.84 -13.79 12.86
C ILE A 198 2.20 -12.30 12.85
N LEU A 199 1.82 -11.59 11.80
CA LEU A 199 1.83 -10.13 11.78
C LEU A 199 0.41 -9.59 11.96
N ILE A 200 0.25 -8.65 12.89
CA ILE A 200 -0.96 -7.82 13.03
C ILE A 200 -0.60 -6.39 12.66
N GLY A 201 -1.16 -5.87 11.57
CA GLY A 201 -0.79 -4.59 11.00
C GLY A 201 -1.04 -3.38 11.91
N GLU A 202 -2.08 -3.46 12.76
CA GLU A 202 -2.31 -2.46 13.82
C GLU A 202 -3.00 -3.06 15.03
N THR A 203 -2.66 -2.55 16.22
CA THR A 203 -3.36 -2.81 17.48
C THR A 203 -3.89 -1.50 18.05
N ARG A 204 -5.14 -1.49 18.47
CA ARG A 204 -5.80 -0.32 19.10
C ARG A 204 -6.35 -0.70 20.47
#